data_6d92a4bcd8bd3acfc5c316589e422834
#
_entry.id   6d92a4bcd8bd3acfc5c316589e422834
#
_cell.length_a   1.000
_cell.length_b   1.000
_cell.length_c   1.000
_cell.angle_alpha   90.00
_cell.angle_beta   90.00
_cell.angle_gamma   90.00
#
_symmetry.space_group_name_H-M   'P 1'
#
loop_
_entity.id
_entity.type
_entity.pdbx_description
1 polymer ?
#
loop_
_entity_poly.entity_id
_entity_poly.type
_entity_poly.pdbx_seq_one_letter_code
_entity_poly.pdbx_strand_id
1 'polypeptide(L)'
;MLWFNRNFEVPHRLRAIVRARESSVIVLAALAGAMAGLVVAGMGAAVAFMHLQLFGIEPGARLSGQLTLNPLAALLVPSLGGLLLGLATTTIARWRGSEVDPVEANALHGGRMSMRGSLIVAAQTVWSSGVGASVGLEAGYTQLASGIASKIGQAFRLRRGDMRMLVGCGAAGAIAGAFGAPLGGAFYGFELIIGSYAVASLAPVGMAALLGYLTAQLFTPDRLGIDTGTLSTLALHDILIAGGLGLIAAGFGILLMRGVAACELLFAKARVRPVIRPMLGGILVGLLALVSPQVMSSGHGALHLTGIFKLPIAAIATIFALKALASIVSLGSGFRGGLFFASLLLGALGGQMFATGMNALWPSLALNPDAYAIIGMSALSVAVIGGPLTMTFIALETTGDLWLTTAVLIAVILSMQVTREFFGYSFTTWRFHLRGETIRGAADVGWIRDLTVAQMMRADVRTTPVEADVAAFRQAFPLGSTNQVIAVDEDGRYAGMVLVAEAHAAELPSVTPLREILHHAAHVVLPQMTAQEAIAAFGKFEAEALAVVDSVERRQVLGLLSEAHTLRRFSDASERQRRELLGEM
;
A
#
# COMPACT_ATOMS: atom_id res chain seq x y z
N MET A 1 -29.05 7.90 12.62
CA MET A 1 -27.95 8.28 11.69
C MET A 1 -27.20 9.58 12.05
N LEU A 2 -27.60 10.31 13.07
CA LEU A 2 -27.05 11.63 13.47
C LEU A 2 -25.90 11.57 14.53
N TRP A 3 -25.61 10.39 15.09
CA TRP A 3 -24.63 10.26 16.18
C TRP A 3 -23.16 10.23 15.71
N PHE A 4 -22.87 9.83 14.48
CA PHE A 4 -21.49 9.71 13.96
C PHE A 4 -20.86 11.02 13.46
N ASN A 5 -21.60 12.11 13.39
CA ASN A 5 -21.10 13.40 12.88
C ASN A 5 -20.74 14.43 13.96
N ARG A 6 -20.96 14.14 15.25
CA ARG A 6 -20.45 14.98 16.33
C ARG A 6 -18.96 14.71 16.48
N ASN A 7 -18.13 15.72 16.22
CA ASN A 7 -16.74 15.72 16.64
C ASN A 7 -16.72 15.58 18.16
N PHE A 8 -16.47 14.35 18.65
CA PHE A 8 -16.23 14.11 20.07
C PHE A 8 -14.89 14.76 20.37
N GLU A 9 -14.92 15.98 20.89
CA GLU A 9 -13.72 16.69 21.29
C GLU A 9 -13.44 16.39 22.77
N VAL A 10 -12.26 15.81 23.00
CA VAL A 10 -11.75 15.59 24.36
C VAL A 10 -11.50 16.95 25.05
N PRO A 11 -11.76 17.10 26.37
CA PRO A 11 -11.50 18.33 27.10
C PRO A 11 -10.08 18.86 26.90
N HIS A 12 -9.92 20.20 26.82
CA HIS A 12 -8.64 20.86 26.51
C HIS A 12 -7.50 20.42 27.45
N ARG A 13 -7.79 20.23 28.75
CA ARG A 13 -6.79 19.79 29.76
C ARG A 13 -6.21 18.42 29.43
N LEU A 14 -7.05 17.44 29.06
CA LEU A 14 -6.59 16.10 28.67
C LEU A 14 -5.79 16.14 27.36
N ARG A 15 -6.20 16.96 26.40
CA ARG A 15 -5.44 17.15 25.15
C ARG A 15 -4.05 17.73 25.42
N ALA A 16 -3.93 18.70 26.34
CA ALA A 16 -2.65 19.29 26.70
C ALA A 16 -1.71 18.25 27.37
N ILE A 17 -2.23 17.41 28.27
CA ILE A 17 -1.46 16.36 28.93
C ILE A 17 -0.93 15.34 27.91
N VAL A 18 -1.81 14.90 27.00
CA VAL A 18 -1.44 13.91 25.96
C VAL A 18 -0.37 14.44 25.02
N ARG A 19 -0.41 15.73 24.67
CA ARG A 19 0.59 16.35 23.81
C ARG A 19 1.92 16.66 24.50
N ALA A 20 1.94 16.74 25.82
CA ALA A 20 3.13 17.10 26.59
C ALA A 20 3.98 15.88 26.99
N ARG A 21 3.44 14.65 26.92
CA ARG A 21 4.11 13.45 27.41
C ARG A 21 4.07 12.32 26.38
N GLU A 22 5.23 11.80 26.01
CA GLU A 22 5.36 10.62 25.13
C GLU A 22 4.62 9.39 25.68
N SER A 23 4.66 9.18 27.01
CA SER A 23 3.93 8.09 27.68
C SER A 23 2.42 8.09 27.40
N SER A 24 1.83 9.25 27.19
CA SER A 24 0.40 9.37 26.87
C SER A 24 0.07 8.84 25.47
N VAL A 25 0.99 8.97 24.53
CA VAL A 25 0.84 8.42 23.17
C VAL A 25 0.89 6.90 23.22
N ILE A 26 1.73 6.31 24.09
CA ILE A 26 1.78 4.85 24.33
C ILE A 26 0.43 4.34 24.84
N VAL A 27 -0.22 5.06 25.77
CA VAL A 27 -1.54 4.69 26.27
C VAL A 27 -2.61 4.74 25.16
N LEU A 28 -2.57 5.76 24.29
CA LEU A 28 -3.49 5.83 23.16
C LEU A 28 -3.22 4.70 22.13
N ALA A 29 -1.96 4.36 21.91
CA ALA A 29 -1.55 3.25 21.05
C ALA A 29 -2.03 1.90 21.63
N ALA A 30 -1.90 1.71 22.96
CA ALA A 30 -2.40 0.56 23.69
C ALA A 30 -3.92 0.39 23.52
N LEU A 31 -4.68 1.49 23.68
CA LEU A 31 -6.12 1.51 23.45
C LEU A 31 -6.47 1.19 21.99
N ALA A 32 -5.76 1.78 21.02
CA ALA A 32 -5.97 1.51 19.61
C ALA A 32 -5.68 0.03 19.28
N GLY A 33 -4.63 -0.55 19.87
CA GLY A 33 -4.31 -1.97 19.74
C GLY A 33 -5.39 -2.88 20.32
N ALA A 34 -5.86 -2.62 21.53
CA ALA A 34 -6.95 -3.38 22.15
C ALA A 34 -8.23 -3.33 21.29
N MET A 35 -8.60 -2.15 20.80
CA MET A 35 -9.73 -2.00 19.87
C MET A 35 -9.50 -2.74 18.56
N ALA A 36 -8.26 -2.79 18.06
CA ALA A 36 -7.92 -3.57 16.86
C ALA A 36 -8.12 -5.07 17.10
N GLY A 37 -7.72 -5.61 18.25
CA GLY A 37 -7.99 -7.00 18.63
C GLY A 37 -9.49 -7.33 18.67
N LEU A 38 -10.32 -6.44 19.22
CA LEU A 38 -11.77 -6.58 19.19
C LEU A 38 -12.34 -6.57 17.76
N VAL A 39 -11.81 -5.71 16.89
CA VAL A 39 -12.22 -5.67 15.48
C VAL A 39 -11.92 -6.99 14.79
N VAL A 40 -10.72 -7.54 15.00
CA VAL A 40 -10.33 -8.85 14.42
C VAL A 40 -11.27 -9.96 14.89
N ALA A 41 -11.48 -10.06 16.21
CA ALA A 41 -12.37 -11.07 16.78
C ALA A 41 -13.81 -10.92 16.28
N GLY A 42 -14.33 -9.69 16.25
CA GLY A 42 -15.70 -9.41 15.80
C GLY A 42 -15.92 -9.71 14.31
N MET A 43 -14.98 -9.32 13.45
CA MET A 43 -15.06 -9.61 12.02
C MET A 43 -14.90 -11.11 11.74
N GLY A 44 -13.99 -11.79 12.45
CA GLY A 44 -13.84 -13.24 12.37
C GLY A 44 -15.10 -13.99 12.78
N ALA A 45 -15.69 -13.60 13.91
CA ALA A 45 -16.96 -14.17 14.39
C ALA A 45 -18.12 -13.93 13.41
N ALA A 46 -18.21 -12.73 12.81
CA ALA A 46 -19.22 -12.42 11.82
C ALA A 46 -19.11 -13.32 10.57
N VAL A 47 -17.88 -13.54 10.07
CA VAL A 47 -17.63 -14.43 8.93
C VAL A 47 -17.91 -15.88 9.30
N ALA A 48 -17.50 -16.36 10.49
CA ALA A 48 -17.81 -17.70 10.96
C ALA A 48 -19.33 -17.93 11.07
N PHE A 49 -20.06 -16.95 11.60
CA PHE A 49 -21.53 -16.99 11.65
C PHE A 49 -22.15 -17.05 10.23
N MET A 50 -21.66 -16.26 9.29
CA MET A 50 -22.12 -16.32 7.89
C MET A 50 -21.85 -17.69 7.27
N HIS A 51 -20.68 -18.28 7.50
CA HIS A 51 -20.35 -19.61 6.99
C HIS A 51 -21.27 -20.69 7.57
N LEU A 52 -21.56 -20.63 8.88
CA LEU A 52 -22.52 -21.52 9.55
C LEU A 52 -23.91 -21.44 8.89
N GLN A 53 -24.44 -20.22 8.71
CA GLN A 53 -25.80 -20.00 8.22
C GLN A 53 -25.93 -20.25 6.70
N LEU A 54 -24.94 -19.84 5.91
CA LEU A 54 -25.03 -19.87 4.45
C LEU A 54 -24.59 -21.21 3.84
N PHE A 55 -23.62 -21.89 4.46
CA PHE A 55 -23.07 -23.14 3.94
C PHE A 55 -23.44 -24.37 4.80
N GLY A 56 -24.04 -24.16 5.97
CA GLY A 56 -24.47 -25.27 6.85
C GLY A 56 -23.28 -26.04 7.44
N ILE A 57 -22.13 -25.42 7.62
CA ILE A 57 -20.95 -26.04 8.25
C ILE A 57 -21.13 -26.14 9.77
N GLU A 58 -20.41 -27.06 10.42
CA GLU A 58 -20.47 -27.21 11.87
C GLU A 58 -19.90 -25.99 12.63
N PRO A 59 -20.43 -25.70 13.85
CA PRO A 59 -19.86 -24.67 14.70
C PRO A 59 -18.37 -24.91 14.98
N GLY A 60 -17.54 -23.88 14.80
CA GLY A 60 -16.08 -23.98 14.96
C GLY A 60 -15.33 -24.51 13.72
N ALA A 61 -16.03 -25.11 12.76
CA ALA A 61 -15.41 -25.50 11.50
C ALA A 61 -15.16 -24.27 10.59
N ARG A 62 -14.14 -24.35 9.75
CA ARG A 62 -13.79 -23.31 8.78
C ARG A 62 -14.17 -23.75 7.37
N LEU A 63 -14.71 -22.83 6.57
CA LEU A 63 -15.22 -23.14 5.22
C LEU A 63 -14.13 -23.77 4.33
N SER A 64 -12.94 -23.19 4.29
CA SER A 64 -11.81 -23.73 3.51
C SER A 64 -11.16 -24.98 4.10
N GLY A 65 -11.61 -25.42 5.28
CA GLY A 65 -11.22 -26.67 5.93
C GLY A 65 -12.13 -27.84 5.61
N GLN A 66 -13.24 -27.62 4.88
CA GLN A 66 -14.16 -28.67 4.53
C GLN A 66 -13.62 -29.55 3.41
N LEU A 67 -13.87 -30.86 3.47
CA LEU A 67 -13.54 -31.77 2.38
C LEU A 67 -14.63 -31.77 1.28
N THR A 68 -15.88 -31.56 1.68
CA THR A 68 -17.04 -31.47 0.77
C THR A 68 -17.97 -30.36 1.23
N LEU A 69 -18.66 -29.73 0.29
CA LEU A 69 -19.69 -28.73 0.55
C LEU A 69 -20.96 -29.11 -0.21
N ASN A 70 -22.10 -28.61 0.27
CA ASN A 70 -23.34 -28.69 -0.49
C ASN A 70 -23.16 -27.99 -1.84
N PRO A 71 -23.30 -28.68 -2.99
CA PRO A 71 -23.03 -28.09 -4.31
C PRO A 71 -23.88 -26.85 -4.62
N LEU A 72 -25.15 -26.84 -4.18
CA LEU A 72 -26.02 -25.68 -4.37
C LEU A 72 -25.54 -24.49 -3.56
N ALA A 73 -25.14 -24.68 -2.30
CA ALA A 73 -24.60 -23.61 -1.47
C ALA A 73 -23.27 -23.09 -2.04
N ALA A 74 -22.37 -23.99 -2.45
CA ALA A 74 -21.08 -23.62 -3.04
C ALA A 74 -21.23 -22.76 -4.30
N LEU A 75 -22.26 -22.98 -5.11
CA LEU A 75 -22.50 -22.22 -6.34
C LEU A 75 -23.34 -20.95 -6.09
N LEU A 76 -24.47 -21.08 -5.37
CA LEU A 76 -25.43 -19.98 -5.26
C LEU A 76 -24.99 -18.90 -4.26
N VAL A 77 -24.34 -19.27 -3.14
CA VAL A 77 -23.99 -18.28 -2.11
C VAL A 77 -22.98 -17.26 -2.62
N PRO A 78 -21.84 -17.63 -3.25
CA PRO A 78 -20.93 -16.65 -3.81
C PRO A 78 -21.54 -15.85 -4.96
N SER A 79 -22.39 -16.47 -5.77
CA SER A 79 -23.03 -15.85 -6.94
C SER A 79 -24.02 -14.75 -6.53
N LEU A 80 -24.99 -15.09 -5.68
CA LEU A 80 -25.98 -14.13 -5.17
C LEU A 80 -25.35 -13.10 -4.24
N GLY A 81 -24.40 -13.54 -3.40
CA GLY A 81 -23.62 -12.66 -2.54
C GLY A 81 -22.81 -11.64 -3.34
N GLY A 82 -22.25 -12.06 -4.47
CA GLY A 82 -21.55 -11.19 -5.42
C GLY A 82 -22.50 -10.16 -6.07
N LEU A 83 -23.72 -10.58 -6.47
CA LEU A 83 -24.72 -9.64 -7.00
C LEU A 83 -25.10 -8.59 -5.97
N LEU A 84 -25.38 -9.00 -4.73
CA LEU A 84 -25.73 -8.08 -3.64
C LEU A 84 -24.59 -7.12 -3.34
N LEU A 85 -23.33 -7.59 -3.32
CA LEU A 85 -22.15 -6.74 -3.17
C LEU A 85 -22.06 -5.72 -4.32
N GLY A 86 -22.26 -6.16 -5.55
CA GLY A 86 -22.22 -5.28 -6.73
C GLY A 86 -23.27 -4.18 -6.67
N LEU A 87 -24.51 -4.51 -6.27
CA LEU A 87 -25.59 -3.55 -6.04
C LEU A 87 -25.24 -2.57 -4.91
N ALA A 88 -24.77 -3.06 -3.77
CA ALA A 88 -24.39 -2.24 -2.63
C ALA A 88 -23.23 -1.28 -2.98
N THR A 89 -22.18 -1.79 -3.62
CA THR A 89 -21.00 -1.00 -3.99
C THR A 89 -21.33 0.12 -4.97
N THR A 90 -22.13 -0.18 -6.01
CA THR A 90 -22.54 0.82 -7.00
C THR A 90 -23.50 1.86 -6.43
N THR A 91 -24.35 1.48 -5.48
CA THR A 91 -25.23 2.42 -4.77
C THR A 91 -24.42 3.34 -3.86
N ILE A 92 -23.47 2.80 -3.10
CA ILE A 92 -22.60 3.58 -2.21
C ILE A 92 -21.72 4.54 -3.03
N ALA A 93 -21.16 4.10 -4.16
CA ALA A 93 -20.32 4.93 -5.02
C ALA A 93 -21.04 6.16 -5.60
N ARG A 94 -22.35 6.07 -5.83
CA ARG A 94 -23.16 7.23 -6.28
C ARG A 94 -23.28 8.35 -5.23
N TRP A 95 -23.09 8.00 -3.96
CA TRP A 95 -23.31 8.92 -2.84
C TRP A 95 -22.00 9.39 -2.20
N ARG A 96 -20.85 8.81 -2.58
CA ARG A 96 -19.56 9.06 -1.93
C ARG A 96 -18.38 8.94 -2.89
N GLY A 97 -17.31 9.72 -2.59
CA GLY A 97 -15.99 9.58 -3.21
C GLY A 97 -15.24 8.31 -2.79
N SER A 98 -14.02 8.13 -3.31
CA SER A 98 -13.16 6.98 -2.99
C SER A 98 -12.81 6.92 -1.50
N GLU A 99 -12.75 5.70 -0.96
CA GLU A 99 -12.30 5.45 0.40
C GLU A 99 -10.77 5.46 0.46
N VAL A 100 -10.23 6.08 1.51
CA VAL A 100 -8.79 6.23 1.73
C VAL A 100 -8.26 5.01 2.48
N ASP A 101 -7.27 4.33 1.92
CA ASP A 101 -6.54 3.20 2.54
C ASP A 101 -5.57 3.72 3.64
N PRO A 102 -5.20 2.91 4.68
CA PRO A 102 -4.24 3.32 5.71
C PRO A 102 -2.88 3.76 5.17
N VAL A 103 -2.37 3.12 4.11
CA VAL A 103 -1.11 3.50 3.45
C VAL A 103 -1.26 4.88 2.78
N GLU A 104 -2.33 5.07 2.03
CA GLU A 104 -2.69 6.34 1.39
C GLU A 104 -2.91 7.46 2.42
N ALA A 105 -3.62 7.15 3.53
CA ALA A 105 -3.86 8.08 4.62
C ALA A 105 -2.55 8.60 5.22
N ASN A 106 -1.60 7.71 5.45
CA ASN A 106 -0.29 8.06 5.98
C ASN A 106 0.58 8.79 4.95
N ALA A 107 0.57 8.37 3.70
CA ALA A 107 1.36 9.01 2.65
C ALA A 107 0.84 10.42 2.32
N LEU A 108 -0.47 10.58 2.10
CA LEU A 108 -1.06 11.81 1.53
C LEU A 108 -1.83 12.66 2.55
N HIS A 109 -2.51 12.04 3.53
CA HIS A 109 -3.50 12.72 4.37
C HIS A 109 -3.06 12.89 5.83
N GLY A 110 -1.76 12.66 6.16
CA GLY A 110 -1.22 12.81 7.51
C GLY A 110 -1.92 11.94 8.55
N GLY A 111 -2.33 10.73 8.17
CA GLY A 111 -3.00 9.76 9.04
C GLY A 111 -4.50 10.02 9.24
N ARG A 112 -5.12 10.94 8.51
CA ARG A 112 -6.56 11.21 8.63
C ARG A 112 -7.38 10.25 7.77
N MET A 113 -8.25 9.48 8.43
CA MET A 113 -9.15 8.52 7.79
C MET A 113 -10.61 8.80 8.15
N SER A 114 -11.51 8.45 7.23
CA SER A 114 -12.96 8.51 7.46
C SER A 114 -13.44 7.25 8.17
N MET A 115 -14.00 7.36 9.38
CA MET A 115 -14.60 6.23 10.10
C MET A 115 -15.72 5.55 9.30
N ARG A 116 -16.52 6.33 8.58
CA ARG A 116 -17.61 5.80 7.74
C ARG A 116 -17.07 5.01 6.56
N GLY A 117 -16.01 5.53 5.90
CA GLY A 117 -15.32 4.80 4.82
C GLY A 117 -14.72 3.50 5.35
N SER A 118 -14.05 3.54 6.51
CA SER A 118 -13.46 2.36 7.14
C SER A 118 -14.50 1.28 7.49
N LEU A 119 -15.67 1.67 8.00
CA LEU A 119 -16.79 0.74 8.27
C LEU A 119 -17.35 0.11 6.98
N ILE A 120 -17.47 0.90 5.90
CA ILE A 120 -17.95 0.39 4.62
C ILE A 120 -16.98 -0.66 4.06
N VAL A 121 -15.68 -0.38 4.05
CA VAL A 121 -14.66 -1.33 3.58
C VAL A 121 -14.65 -2.60 4.43
N ALA A 122 -14.71 -2.47 5.76
CA ALA A 122 -14.77 -3.61 6.67
C ALA A 122 -16.02 -4.48 6.41
N ALA A 123 -17.20 -3.86 6.27
CA ALA A 123 -18.44 -4.56 5.97
C ALA A 123 -18.40 -5.27 4.61
N GLN A 124 -17.87 -4.63 3.57
CA GLN A 124 -17.68 -5.24 2.25
C GLN A 124 -16.71 -6.42 2.30
N THR A 125 -15.65 -6.32 3.11
CA THR A 125 -14.66 -7.39 3.29
C THR A 125 -15.26 -8.59 4.04
N VAL A 126 -15.99 -8.34 5.14
CA VAL A 126 -16.73 -9.38 5.88
C VAL A 126 -17.73 -10.06 4.96
N TRP A 127 -18.50 -9.30 4.20
CA TRP A 127 -19.46 -9.84 3.24
C TRP A 127 -18.78 -10.72 2.20
N SER A 128 -17.71 -10.23 1.56
CA SER A 128 -16.98 -10.96 0.53
C SER A 128 -16.44 -12.31 1.04
N SER A 129 -15.74 -12.29 2.18
CA SER A 129 -15.22 -13.51 2.79
C SER A 129 -16.33 -14.43 3.30
N GLY A 130 -17.39 -13.86 3.88
CA GLY A 130 -18.55 -14.58 4.43
C GLY A 130 -19.39 -15.31 3.37
N VAL A 131 -19.49 -14.76 2.15
CA VAL A 131 -20.15 -15.44 1.02
C VAL A 131 -19.20 -16.40 0.28
N GLY A 132 -17.99 -16.63 0.79
CA GLY A 132 -17.06 -17.62 0.28
C GLY A 132 -16.15 -17.15 -0.86
N ALA A 133 -16.13 -15.85 -1.21
CA ALA A 133 -15.16 -15.35 -2.18
C ALA A 133 -13.72 -15.58 -1.68
N SER A 134 -12.79 -15.88 -2.58
CA SER A 134 -11.40 -16.24 -2.25
C SER A 134 -10.56 -15.01 -1.90
N VAL A 135 -10.91 -14.38 -0.78
CA VAL A 135 -10.28 -13.15 -0.28
C VAL A 135 -10.07 -13.21 1.23
N GLY A 136 -9.03 -12.53 1.71
CA GLY A 136 -8.72 -12.42 3.13
C GLY A 136 -9.41 -11.23 3.80
N LEU A 137 -9.49 -11.28 5.14
CA LEU A 137 -10.09 -10.24 5.99
C LEU A 137 -9.12 -9.12 6.35
N GLU A 138 -7.83 -9.30 6.11
CA GLU A 138 -6.76 -8.41 6.57
C GLU A 138 -6.94 -6.97 6.09
N ALA A 139 -7.38 -6.76 4.84
CA ALA A 139 -7.69 -5.44 4.33
C ALA A 139 -8.82 -4.76 5.12
N GLY A 140 -9.82 -5.52 5.57
CA GLY A 140 -10.95 -5.00 6.32
C GLY A 140 -10.60 -4.62 7.75
N TYR A 141 -9.93 -5.50 8.51
CA TYR A 141 -9.63 -5.17 9.89
C TYR A 141 -8.46 -4.19 10.04
N THR A 142 -7.46 -4.19 9.16
CA THR A 142 -6.45 -3.13 9.16
C THR A 142 -7.08 -1.77 8.82
N GLN A 143 -7.99 -1.71 7.84
CA GLN A 143 -8.73 -0.51 7.49
C GLN A 143 -9.55 0.03 8.67
N LEU A 144 -10.34 -0.84 9.33
CA LEU A 144 -11.21 -0.41 10.43
C LEU A 144 -10.42 -0.05 11.68
N ALA A 145 -9.40 -0.85 12.05
CA ALA A 145 -8.55 -0.58 13.20
C ALA A 145 -7.74 0.71 13.04
N SER A 146 -7.16 0.94 11.86
CA SER A 146 -6.49 2.20 11.52
C SER A 146 -7.47 3.39 11.50
N GLY A 147 -8.70 3.18 11.03
CA GLY A 147 -9.76 4.19 11.08
C GLY A 147 -10.15 4.58 12.50
N ILE A 148 -10.26 3.62 13.42
CA ILE A 148 -10.50 3.85 14.86
C ILE A 148 -9.32 4.62 15.45
N ALA A 149 -8.09 4.19 15.21
CA ALA A 149 -6.88 4.84 15.67
C ALA A 149 -6.80 6.29 15.14
N SER A 150 -7.10 6.51 13.88
CA SER A 150 -7.20 7.85 13.27
C SER A 150 -8.26 8.71 13.97
N LYS A 151 -9.43 8.14 14.31
CA LYS A 151 -10.50 8.87 15.01
C LYS A 151 -10.09 9.25 16.45
N ILE A 152 -9.39 8.36 17.15
CA ILE A 152 -8.80 8.65 18.47
C ILE A 152 -7.81 9.82 18.32
N GLY A 153 -6.87 9.74 17.41
CA GLY A 153 -5.88 10.81 17.17
C GLY A 153 -6.52 12.16 16.81
N GLN A 154 -7.59 12.17 16.00
CA GLN A 154 -8.36 13.38 15.68
C GLN A 154 -9.05 13.97 16.92
N ALA A 155 -9.65 13.14 17.79
CA ALA A 155 -10.30 13.58 19.02
C ALA A 155 -9.33 14.27 19.99
N PHE A 156 -8.09 13.78 20.06
CA PHE A 156 -7.01 14.38 20.85
C PHE A 156 -6.25 15.48 20.09
N ARG A 157 -6.57 15.74 18.83
CA ARG A 157 -5.89 16.71 17.95
C ARG A 157 -4.37 16.49 17.94
N LEU A 158 -3.93 15.24 17.76
CA LEU A 158 -2.52 14.88 17.72
C LEU A 158 -1.77 15.58 16.58
N ARG A 159 -0.45 15.74 16.74
CA ARG A 159 0.44 16.21 15.67
C ARG A 159 0.44 15.22 14.48
N ARG A 160 0.84 15.68 13.31
CA ARG A 160 0.84 14.86 12.07
C ARG A 160 1.66 13.58 12.22
N GLY A 161 2.85 13.64 12.83
CA GLY A 161 3.69 12.48 13.10
C GLY A 161 3.03 11.45 14.00
N ASP A 162 2.47 11.89 15.14
CA ASP A 162 1.76 11.03 16.09
C ASP A 162 0.50 10.42 15.48
N MET A 163 -0.21 11.18 14.63
CA MET A 163 -1.38 10.68 13.89
C MET A 163 -1.00 9.52 12.96
N ARG A 164 0.06 9.68 12.16
CA ARG A 164 0.57 8.65 11.24
C ARG A 164 1.01 7.40 12.01
N MET A 165 1.73 7.61 13.11
CA MET A 165 2.15 6.52 13.99
C MET A 165 0.95 5.78 14.58
N LEU A 166 -0.06 6.51 15.09
CA LEU A 166 -1.24 5.90 15.70
C LEU A 166 -2.06 5.08 14.69
N VAL A 167 -2.17 5.52 13.43
CA VAL A 167 -2.77 4.75 12.33
C VAL A 167 -2.00 3.43 12.11
N GLY A 168 -0.66 3.49 12.14
CA GLY A 168 0.19 2.30 12.10
C GLY A 168 -0.03 1.37 13.31
N CYS A 169 -0.23 1.93 14.51
CA CYS A 169 -0.57 1.17 15.72
C CYS A 169 -1.88 0.38 15.56
N GLY A 170 -2.89 0.98 14.94
CA GLY A 170 -4.16 0.29 14.66
C GLY A 170 -3.97 -0.92 13.74
N ALA A 171 -3.23 -0.75 12.66
CA ALA A 171 -2.91 -1.85 11.73
C ALA A 171 -2.02 -2.92 12.39
N ALA A 172 -1.00 -2.51 13.16
CA ALA A 172 -0.12 -3.41 13.90
C ALA A 172 -0.90 -4.31 14.87
N GLY A 173 -1.80 -3.71 15.67
CA GLY A 173 -2.67 -4.46 16.57
C GLY A 173 -3.61 -5.43 15.86
N ALA A 174 -4.14 -5.03 14.69
CA ALA A 174 -5.02 -5.89 13.89
C ALA A 174 -4.27 -7.11 13.32
N ILE A 175 -3.09 -6.91 12.75
CA ILE A 175 -2.27 -8.03 12.23
C ILE A 175 -1.77 -8.91 13.35
N ALA A 176 -1.30 -8.33 14.47
CA ALA A 176 -0.90 -9.09 15.65
C ALA A 176 -2.02 -9.99 16.18
N GLY A 177 -3.25 -9.46 16.27
CA GLY A 177 -4.42 -10.22 16.69
C GLY A 177 -4.83 -11.30 15.70
N ALA A 178 -4.75 -11.02 14.39
CA ALA A 178 -5.16 -11.95 13.35
C ALA A 178 -4.21 -13.14 13.18
N PHE A 179 -2.90 -12.90 13.32
CA PHE A 179 -1.87 -13.92 13.11
C PHE A 179 -1.34 -14.53 14.40
N GLY A 180 -1.73 -13.99 15.57
CA GLY A 180 -1.17 -14.43 16.85
C GLY A 180 0.33 -14.09 17.01
N ALA A 181 0.79 -13.07 16.29
CA ALA A 181 2.20 -12.72 16.13
C ALA A 181 2.43 -11.23 16.46
N PRO A 182 2.69 -10.87 17.74
CA PRO A 182 2.89 -9.49 18.16
C PRO A 182 4.06 -8.80 17.46
N LEU A 183 5.22 -9.45 17.31
CA LEU A 183 6.36 -8.88 16.60
C LEU A 183 6.04 -8.73 15.11
N GLY A 184 5.49 -9.77 14.48
CA GLY A 184 5.04 -9.70 13.09
C GLY A 184 4.07 -8.56 12.83
N GLY A 185 3.10 -8.34 13.74
CA GLY A 185 2.17 -7.22 13.68
C GLY A 185 2.84 -5.85 13.85
N ALA A 186 3.79 -5.73 14.78
CA ALA A 186 4.55 -4.49 14.98
C ALA A 186 5.34 -4.13 13.70
N PHE A 187 6.06 -5.10 13.12
CA PHE A 187 6.82 -4.87 11.89
C PHE A 187 5.91 -4.57 10.69
N TYR A 188 4.70 -5.16 10.61
CA TYR A 188 3.70 -4.76 9.62
C TYR A 188 3.36 -3.28 9.73
N GLY A 189 3.16 -2.79 10.94
CA GLY A 189 2.92 -1.36 11.19
C GLY A 189 4.07 -0.48 10.70
N PHE A 190 5.32 -0.87 10.99
CA PHE A 190 6.51 -0.14 10.56
C PHE A 190 6.74 -0.19 9.05
N GLU A 191 6.72 -1.38 8.45
CA GLU A 191 7.09 -1.58 7.05
C GLU A 191 6.04 -1.06 6.08
N LEU A 192 4.77 -1.33 6.35
CA LEU A 192 3.71 -1.14 5.36
C LEU A 192 2.89 0.13 5.60
N ILE A 193 2.69 0.54 6.87
CA ILE A 193 1.79 1.65 7.19
C ILE A 193 2.54 2.93 7.55
N ILE A 194 3.59 2.84 8.39
CA ILE A 194 4.38 4.01 8.80
C ILE A 194 5.48 4.31 7.77
N GLY A 195 6.11 3.25 7.25
CA GLY A 195 7.19 3.32 6.26
C GLY A 195 8.56 3.69 6.85
N SER A 196 8.73 3.61 8.19
CA SER A 196 9.98 3.94 8.87
C SER A 196 10.11 3.21 10.21
N TYR A 197 11.36 3.07 10.69
CA TYR A 197 11.74 2.43 11.95
C TYR A 197 12.33 3.48 12.90
N ALA A 198 11.50 4.39 13.40
CA ALA A 198 11.96 5.39 14.37
C ALA A 198 11.93 4.81 15.80
N VAL A 199 12.98 5.08 16.60
CA VAL A 199 13.07 4.62 18.00
C VAL A 199 11.86 5.08 18.81
N ALA A 200 11.40 6.31 18.60
CA ALA A 200 10.24 6.88 19.28
C ALA A 200 8.93 6.13 19.00
N SER A 201 8.83 5.42 17.88
CA SER A 201 7.64 4.65 17.50
C SER A 201 7.65 3.20 18.00
N LEU A 202 8.80 2.68 18.48
CA LEU A 202 8.91 1.28 18.91
C LEU A 202 7.97 0.95 20.06
N ALA A 203 7.97 1.76 21.11
CA ALA A 203 7.13 1.50 22.28
C ALA A 203 5.62 1.62 21.98
N PRO A 204 5.12 2.68 21.30
CA PRO A 204 3.72 2.77 20.92
C PRO A 204 3.25 1.63 20.02
N VAL A 205 4.01 1.31 18.95
CA VAL A 205 3.61 0.28 17.98
C VAL A 205 3.70 -1.12 18.61
N GLY A 206 4.77 -1.40 19.36
CA GLY A 206 4.93 -2.66 20.09
C GLY A 206 3.82 -2.90 21.12
N MET A 207 3.46 -1.86 21.89
CA MET A 207 2.36 -1.93 22.86
C MET A 207 1.00 -2.15 22.16
N ALA A 208 0.76 -1.49 21.05
CA ALA A 208 -0.47 -1.69 20.26
C ALA A 208 -0.56 -3.12 19.69
N ALA A 209 0.54 -3.64 19.14
CA ALA A 209 0.61 -5.00 18.65
C ALA A 209 0.36 -6.02 19.76
N LEU A 210 1.02 -5.86 20.92
CA LEU A 210 0.85 -6.74 22.08
C LEU A 210 -0.59 -6.74 22.61
N LEU A 211 -1.21 -5.57 22.80
CA LEU A 211 -2.60 -5.50 23.29
C LEU A 211 -3.60 -5.96 22.24
N GLY A 212 -3.32 -5.73 20.94
CA GLY A 212 -4.13 -6.28 19.86
C GLY A 212 -4.16 -7.81 19.88
N TYR A 213 -2.98 -8.42 20.01
CA TYR A 213 -2.83 -9.86 20.19
C TYR A 213 -3.56 -10.38 21.43
N LEU A 214 -3.27 -9.82 22.61
CA LEU A 214 -3.87 -10.27 23.89
C LEU A 214 -5.39 -10.15 23.85
N THR A 215 -5.92 -9.06 23.34
CA THR A 215 -7.36 -8.84 23.24
C THR A 215 -8.01 -9.83 22.26
N ALA A 216 -7.41 -10.07 21.11
CA ALA A 216 -7.92 -11.05 20.14
C ALA A 216 -7.94 -12.47 20.74
N GLN A 217 -6.90 -12.84 21.49
CA GLN A 217 -6.81 -14.15 22.15
C GLN A 217 -7.90 -14.42 23.19
N LEU A 218 -8.44 -13.39 23.84
CA LEU A 218 -9.55 -13.55 24.78
C LEU A 218 -10.82 -14.10 24.10
N PHE A 219 -10.98 -13.84 22.80
CA PHE A 219 -12.19 -14.22 22.06
C PHE A 219 -11.95 -15.33 21.02
N THR A 220 -10.71 -15.46 20.54
CA THR A 220 -10.32 -16.46 19.54
C THR A 220 -8.99 -17.09 19.96
N PRO A 221 -9.01 -18.11 20.84
CA PRO A 221 -7.79 -18.74 21.34
C PRO A 221 -7.04 -19.57 20.28
N ASP A 222 -7.69 -19.89 19.15
CA ASP A 222 -7.06 -20.62 18.05
C ASP A 222 -6.01 -19.75 17.36
N ARG A 223 -4.75 -20.06 17.60
CA ARG A 223 -3.59 -19.44 16.95
C ARG A 223 -3.48 -19.91 15.50
N LEU A 224 -2.71 -19.17 14.69
CA LEU A 224 -2.12 -19.68 13.46
C LEU A 224 -1.02 -20.68 13.84
N GLY A 225 -1.39 -21.73 14.56
CA GLY A 225 -0.49 -22.82 14.91
C GLY A 225 -0.34 -23.70 13.67
N ILE A 226 0.72 -23.49 12.94
CA ILE A 226 1.19 -24.51 12.01
C ILE A 226 1.83 -25.55 12.91
N ASP A 227 1.19 -26.74 12.99
CA ASP A 227 1.82 -27.86 13.68
C ASP A 227 3.07 -28.26 12.90
N THR A 228 4.20 -27.74 13.34
CA THR A 228 5.48 -27.91 12.66
C THR A 228 6.11 -29.28 12.96
N GLY A 229 5.46 -30.09 13.81
CA GLY A 229 6.02 -31.35 14.24
C GLY A 229 7.44 -31.19 14.80
N THR A 230 8.24 -32.23 14.79
CA THR A 230 9.69 -32.15 15.00
C THR A 230 10.35 -31.71 13.69
N LEU A 231 10.54 -30.38 13.50
CA LEU A 231 11.33 -29.89 12.37
C LEU A 231 12.74 -30.48 12.49
N SER A 232 13.18 -31.25 11.50
CA SER A 232 14.57 -31.69 11.39
C SER A 232 15.48 -30.47 11.28
N THR A 233 16.64 -30.50 11.90
CA THR A 233 17.63 -29.43 11.80
C THR A 233 17.97 -29.17 10.34
N LEU A 234 17.72 -27.93 9.87
CA LEU A 234 18.09 -27.52 8.53
C LEU A 234 19.61 -27.52 8.37
N ALA A 235 20.09 -28.03 7.26
CA ALA A 235 21.51 -28.00 6.91
C ALA A 235 21.87 -26.66 6.22
N LEU A 236 23.16 -26.36 6.12
CA LEU A 236 23.62 -25.10 5.48
C LEU A 236 23.19 -24.99 4.02
N HIS A 237 23.09 -26.12 3.29
CA HIS A 237 22.62 -26.10 1.89
C HIS A 237 21.14 -25.73 1.77
N ASP A 238 20.30 -26.01 2.78
CA ASP A 238 18.89 -25.62 2.79
C ASP A 238 18.74 -24.09 2.69
N ILE A 239 19.64 -23.33 3.27
CA ILE A 239 19.63 -21.86 3.23
C ILE A 239 19.77 -21.34 1.79
N LEU A 240 20.69 -21.94 1.01
CA LEU A 240 20.87 -21.55 -0.40
C LEU A 240 19.68 -21.98 -1.27
N ILE A 241 19.16 -23.18 -1.01
CA ILE A 241 17.99 -23.70 -1.74
C ILE A 241 16.74 -22.88 -1.39
N ALA A 242 16.58 -22.43 -0.14
CA ALA A 242 15.53 -21.51 0.29
C ALA A 242 15.58 -20.18 -0.49
N GLY A 243 16.78 -19.66 -0.76
CA GLY A 243 16.96 -18.51 -1.64
C GLY A 243 16.41 -18.74 -3.05
N GLY A 244 16.66 -19.93 -3.63
CA GLY A 244 16.10 -20.34 -4.93
C GLY A 244 14.55 -20.37 -4.92
N LEU A 245 13.95 -20.91 -3.84
CA LEU A 245 12.51 -20.87 -3.65
C LEU A 245 11.99 -19.42 -3.56
N GLY A 246 12.76 -18.51 -2.89
CA GLY A 246 12.43 -17.08 -2.83
C GLY A 246 12.33 -16.43 -4.21
N LEU A 247 13.25 -16.75 -5.13
CA LEU A 247 13.22 -16.25 -6.51
C LEU A 247 11.98 -16.76 -7.28
N ILE A 248 11.66 -18.04 -7.13
CA ILE A 248 10.46 -18.64 -7.75
C ILE A 248 9.18 -18.00 -7.20
N ALA A 249 9.13 -17.81 -5.87
CA ALA A 249 7.99 -17.17 -5.19
C ALA A 249 7.79 -15.73 -5.68
N ALA A 250 8.86 -14.97 -5.92
CA ALA A 250 8.76 -13.62 -6.50
C ALA A 250 8.08 -13.63 -7.87
N GLY A 251 8.54 -14.52 -8.77
CA GLY A 251 7.95 -14.67 -10.11
C GLY A 251 6.46 -15.00 -10.04
N PHE A 252 6.08 -15.93 -9.16
CA PHE A 252 4.69 -16.31 -8.97
C PHE A 252 3.85 -15.20 -8.33
N GLY A 253 4.40 -14.45 -7.35
CA GLY A 253 3.76 -13.29 -6.74
C GLY A 253 3.45 -12.20 -7.77
N ILE A 254 4.40 -11.89 -8.66
CA ILE A 254 4.21 -10.97 -9.78
C ILE A 254 3.12 -11.47 -10.73
N LEU A 255 3.12 -12.77 -11.06
CA LEU A 255 2.11 -13.38 -11.93
C LEU A 255 0.71 -13.27 -11.30
N LEU A 256 0.58 -13.52 -10.00
CA LEU A 256 -0.67 -13.42 -9.24
C LEU A 256 -1.21 -11.98 -9.27
N MET A 257 -0.37 -10.98 -8.99
CA MET A 257 -0.77 -9.57 -8.99
C MET A 257 -1.16 -9.09 -10.40
N ARG A 258 -0.39 -9.46 -11.42
CA ARG A 258 -0.73 -9.18 -12.83
C ARG A 258 -2.00 -9.90 -13.27
N GLY A 259 -2.24 -11.11 -12.76
CA GLY A 259 -3.46 -11.87 -13.01
C GLY A 259 -4.71 -11.16 -12.51
N VAL A 260 -4.67 -10.57 -11.30
CA VAL A 260 -5.78 -9.77 -10.77
C VAL A 260 -6.06 -8.57 -11.67
N ALA A 261 -5.02 -7.81 -12.05
CA ALA A 261 -5.17 -6.67 -12.94
C ALA A 261 -5.69 -7.06 -14.34
N ALA A 262 -5.18 -8.17 -14.89
CA ALA A 262 -5.65 -8.69 -16.17
C ALA A 262 -7.13 -9.12 -16.13
N CYS A 263 -7.57 -9.74 -15.04
CA CYS A 263 -8.97 -10.12 -14.83
C CYS A 263 -9.88 -8.87 -14.76
N GLU A 264 -9.46 -7.83 -14.04
CA GLU A 264 -10.17 -6.54 -13.96
C GLU A 264 -10.29 -5.88 -15.34
N LEU A 265 -9.19 -5.86 -16.10
CA LEU A 265 -9.15 -5.34 -17.48
C LEU A 265 -10.04 -6.16 -18.43
N LEU A 266 -10.09 -7.50 -18.26
CA LEU A 266 -10.94 -8.37 -19.06
C LEU A 266 -12.42 -8.04 -18.88
N PHE A 267 -12.87 -7.87 -17.63
CA PHE A 267 -14.25 -7.43 -17.33
C PHE A 267 -14.53 -6.03 -17.89
N ALA A 268 -13.54 -5.13 -17.86
CA ALA A 268 -13.69 -3.80 -18.42
C ALA A 268 -13.79 -3.82 -19.96
N LYS A 269 -12.91 -4.58 -20.65
CA LYS A 269 -12.93 -4.77 -22.11
C LYS A 269 -14.22 -5.46 -22.59
N ALA A 270 -14.68 -6.45 -21.85
CA ALA A 270 -15.95 -7.14 -22.12
C ALA A 270 -17.19 -6.26 -21.82
N ARG A 271 -16.98 -5.01 -21.38
CA ARG A 271 -18.06 -4.06 -21.04
C ARG A 271 -19.07 -4.60 -20.05
N VAL A 272 -18.69 -5.53 -19.18
CA VAL A 272 -19.54 -6.07 -18.14
C VAL A 272 -19.89 -4.96 -17.14
N ARG A 273 -21.19 -4.80 -16.85
CA ARG A 273 -21.67 -3.79 -15.89
C ARG A 273 -21.05 -4.03 -14.51
N PRO A 274 -20.52 -2.99 -13.80
CA PRO A 274 -19.89 -3.15 -12.49
C PRO A 274 -20.72 -3.90 -11.45
N VAL A 275 -22.05 -3.76 -11.50
CA VAL A 275 -23.01 -4.48 -10.63
C VAL A 275 -22.91 -6.00 -10.78
N ILE A 276 -22.70 -6.50 -12.01
CA ILE A 276 -22.77 -7.93 -12.34
C ILE A 276 -21.40 -8.62 -12.21
N ARG A 277 -20.30 -7.85 -12.23
CA ARG A 277 -18.94 -8.42 -12.18
C ARG A 277 -18.73 -9.34 -10.98
N PRO A 278 -19.07 -8.94 -9.72
CA PRO A 278 -18.88 -9.84 -8.57
C PRO A 278 -19.78 -11.09 -8.62
N MET A 279 -20.97 -11.00 -9.23
CA MET A 279 -21.82 -12.17 -9.45
C MET A 279 -21.14 -13.20 -10.36
N LEU A 280 -20.59 -12.76 -11.50
CA LEU A 280 -19.87 -13.64 -12.42
C LEU A 280 -18.61 -14.23 -11.76
N GLY A 281 -17.88 -13.43 -10.99
CA GLY A 281 -16.77 -13.90 -10.17
C GLY A 281 -17.21 -14.95 -9.16
N GLY A 282 -18.35 -14.75 -8.49
CA GLY A 282 -18.94 -15.69 -7.54
C GLY A 282 -19.32 -17.02 -8.19
N ILE A 283 -19.90 -17.00 -9.40
CA ILE A 283 -20.20 -18.21 -10.18
C ILE A 283 -18.91 -19.00 -10.44
N LEU A 284 -17.86 -18.33 -10.92
CA LEU A 284 -16.58 -18.97 -11.20
C LEU A 284 -15.94 -19.56 -9.94
N VAL A 285 -15.92 -18.80 -8.83
CA VAL A 285 -15.43 -19.31 -7.54
C VAL A 285 -16.24 -20.50 -7.05
N GLY A 286 -17.56 -20.45 -7.19
CA GLY A 286 -18.45 -21.56 -6.85
C GLY A 286 -18.15 -22.82 -7.66
N LEU A 287 -17.95 -22.69 -8.97
CA LEU A 287 -17.55 -23.81 -9.84
C LEU A 287 -16.21 -24.42 -9.43
N LEU A 288 -15.21 -23.58 -9.09
CA LEU A 288 -13.92 -24.05 -8.58
C LEU A 288 -14.08 -24.74 -7.21
N ALA A 289 -14.99 -24.28 -6.37
CA ALA A 289 -15.25 -24.85 -5.06
C ALA A 289 -15.94 -26.23 -5.12
N LEU A 290 -16.64 -26.55 -6.21
CA LEU A 290 -17.16 -27.89 -6.46
C LEU A 290 -16.04 -28.92 -6.64
N VAL A 291 -14.88 -28.49 -7.15
CA VAL A 291 -13.69 -29.34 -7.29
C VAL A 291 -12.90 -29.37 -5.98
N SER A 292 -12.74 -28.23 -5.32
CA SER A 292 -11.94 -28.10 -4.10
C SER A 292 -12.49 -26.98 -3.20
N PRO A 293 -13.18 -27.30 -2.09
CA PRO A 293 -13.67 -26.31 -1.14
C PRO A 293 -12.59 -25.41 -0.53
N GLN A 294 -11.33 -25.85 -0.53
CA GLN A 294 -10.16 -25.13 -0.03
C GLN A 294 -9.92 -23.80 -0.75
N VAL A 295 -10.49 -23.62 -1.95
CA VAL A 295 -10.37 -22.35 -2.70
C VAL A 295 -11.21 -21.22 -2.09
N MET A 296 -12.23 -21.54 -1.29
CA MET A 296 -13.15 -20.56 -0.73
C MET A 296 -12.55 -19.77 0.43
N SER A 297 -13.09 -18.56 0.65
CA SER A 297 -12.72 -17.65 1.71
C SER A 297 -11.20 -17.37 1.74
N SER A 298 -10.64 -17.00 2.88
CA SER A 298 -9.21 -16.65 3.01
C SER A 298 -8.25 -17.82 2.78
N GLY A 299 -8.69 -19.07 2.96
CA GLY A 299 -7.82 -20.25 2.99
C GLY A 299 -7.26 -20.60 4.37
N HIS A 300 -7.64 -19.84 5.40
CA HIS A 300 -7.15 -20.03 6.77
C HIS A 300 -7.45 -21.45 7.31
N GLY A 301 -8.63 -21.99 7.04
CA GLY A 301 -8.98 -23.38 7.40
C GLY A 301 -8.12 -24.41 6.71
N ALA A 302 -7.74 -24.18 5.46
CA ALA A 302 -6.88 -25.07 4.71
C ALA A 302 -5.45 -25.14 5.29
N LEU A 303 -4.90 -24.03 5.80
CA LEU A 303 -3.59 -24.04 6.47
C LEU A 303 -3.57 -24.90 7.74
N HIS A 304 -4.70 -25.03 8.44
CA HIS A 304 -4.81 -25.87 9.65
C HIS A 304 -5.12 -27.35 9.34
N LEU A 305 -5.38 -27.70 8.08
CA LEU A 305 -5.55 -29.10 7.70
C LEU A 305 -4.18 -29.77 7.61
N THR A 306 -3.72 -30.35 8.71
CA THR A 306 -2.52 -31.22 8.74
C THR A 306 -2.59 -32.33 7.69
N GLY A 307 -3.79 -32.69 7.21
CA GLY A 307 -3.99 -33.64 6.12
C GLY A 307 -3.63 -33.14 4.72
N ILE A 308 -3.64 -31.80 4.46
CA ILE A 308 -3.28 -31.27 3.13
C ILE A 308 -1.80 -31.57 2.81
N PHE A 309 -0.93 -31.49 3.80
CA PHE A 309 0.51 -31.77 3.64
C PHE A 309 0.83 -33.28 3.41
N LYS A 310 -0.13 -34.16 3.58
CA LYS A 310 -0.01 -35.59 3.28
C LYS A 310 -0.65 -36.01 1.94
N LEU A 311 -1.19 -35.02 1.18
CA LEU A 311 -1.80 -35.31 -0.11
C LEU A 311 -0.73 -35.58 -1.19
N PRO A 312 -1.08 -36.36 -2.23
CA PRO A 312 -0.22 -36.52 -3.40
C PRO A 312 0.09 -35.15 -4.04
N ILE A 313 1.30 -35.00 -4.59
CA ILE A 313 1.75 -33.76 -5.21
C ILE A 313 0.78 -33.22 -6.28
N ALA A 314 0.13 -34.12 -7.02
CA ALA A 314 -0.88 -33.75 -8.02
C ALA A 314 -2.12 -33.07 -7.40
N ALA A 315 -2.57 -33.55 -6.23
CA ALA A 315 -3.68 -32.94 -5.50
C ALA A 315 -3.29 -31.55 -4.96
N ILE A 316 -2.08 -31.42 -4.39
CA ILE A 316 -1.54 -30.14 -3.91
C ILE A 316 -1.44 -29.14 -5.06
N ALA A 317 -0.91 -29.57 -6.23
CA ALA A 317 -0.80 -28.74 -7.42
C ALA A 317 -2.18 -28.28 -7.93
N THR A 318 -3.18 -29.17 -7.86
CA THR A 318 -4.57 -28.83 -8.23
C THR A 318 -5.15 -27.77 -7.29
N ILE A 319 -5.02 -27.94 -5.96
CA ILE A 319 -5.48 -26.95 -4.97
C ILE A 319 -4.77 -25.62 -5.18
N PHE A 320 -3.44 -25.63 -5.41
CA PHE A 320 -2.64 -24.45 -5.68
C PHE A 320 -3.16 -23.69 -6.90
N ALA A 321 -3.34 -24.37 -8.03
CA ALA A 321 -3.81 -23.73 -9.26
C ALA A 321 -5.24 -23.18 -9.12
N LEU A 322 -6.15 -23.96 -8.54
CA LEU A 322 -7.54 -23.55 -8.33
C LEU A 322 -7.63 -22.37 -7.32
N LYS A 323 -6.84 -22.38 -6.24
CA LYS A 323 -6.79 -21.28 -5.26
C LYS A 323 -6.24 -20.00 -5.87
N ALA A 324 -5.16 -20.08 -6.66
CA ALA A 324 -4.61 -18.93 -7.38
C ALA A 324 -5.67 -18.32 -8.31
N LEU A 325 -6.33 -19.15 -9.11
CA LEU A 325 -7.38 -18.71 -10.03
C LEU A 325 -8.57 -18.10 -9.29
N ALA A 326 -9.05 -18.76 -8.20
CA ALA A 326 -10.15 -18.26 -7.39
C ALA A 326 -9.84 -16.88 -6.78
N SER A 327 -8.60 -16.66 -6.30
CA SER A 327 -8.17 -15.37 -5.73
C SER A 327 -8.08 -14.28 -6.80
N ILE A 328 -7.53 -14.61 -7.99
CA ILE A 328 -7.47 -13.70 -9.15
C ILE A 328 -8.89 -13.28 -9.56
N VAL A 329 -9.78 -14.24 -9.72
CA VAL A 329 -11.16 -13.99 -10.15
C VAL A 329 -11.94 -13.21 -9.09
N SER A 330 -11.81 -13.57 -7.80
CA SER A 330 -12.50 -12.86 -6.72
C SER A 330 -12.14 -11.38 -6.70
N LEU A 331 -10.86 -11.05 -6.64
CA LEU A 331 -10.42 -9.66 -6.58
C LEU A 331 -10.64 -8.91 -7.89
N GLY A 332 -10.34 -9.53 -9.03
CA GLY A 332 -10.51 -8.93 -10.35
C GLY A 332 -11.98 -8.70 -10.74
N SER A 333 -12.92 -9.44 -10.16
CA SER A 333 -14.35 -9.22 -10.36
C SER A 333 -14.97 -8.16 -9.44
N GLY A 334 -14.22 -7.71 -8.40
CA GLY A 334 -14.64 -6.63 -7.50
C GLY A 334 -15.10 -7.06 -6.11
N PHE A 335 -14.88 -8.31 -5.69
CA PHE A 335 -14.95 -8.65 -4.28
C PHE A 335 -13.89 -7.88 -3.49
N ARG A 336 -14.23 -7.46 -2.28
CA ARG A 336 -13.35 -6.69 -1.40
C ARG A 336 -12.60 -7.62 -0.43
N GLY A 337 -11.29 -7.45 -0.34
CA GLY A 337 -10.43 -8.19 0.58
C GLY A 337 -8.97 -8.06 0.22
N GLY A 338 -8.12 -8.84 0.90
CA GLY A 338 -6.68 -8.89 0.67
C GLY A 338 -6.22 -10.22 0.05
N LEU A 339 -4.99 -10.22 -0.43
CA LEU A 339 -4.30 -11.42 -0.92
C LEU A 339 -3.40 -12.06 0.13
N PHE A 340 -3.29 -11.48 1.34
CA PHE A 340 -2.31 -11.89 2.32
C PHE A 340 -2.48 -13.37 2.71
N PHE A 341 -3.64 -13.75 3.27
CA PHE A 341 -3.90 -15.16 3.62
C PHE A 341 -3.87 -16.10 2.41
N ALA A 342 -4.35 -15.64 1.27
CA ALA A 342 -4.28 -16.45 0.04
C ALA A 342 -2.81 -16.71 -0.37
N SER A 343 -1.93 -15.71 -0.25
CA SER A 343 -0.50 -15.87 -0.53
C SER A 343 0.21 -16.77 0.48
N LEU A 344 -0.22 -16.77 1.76
CA LEU A 344 0.29 -17.71 2.76
C LEU A 344 -0.02 -19.16 2.35
N LEU A 345 -1.27 -19.47 2.05
CA LEU A 345 -1.67 -20.82 1.63
C LEU A 345 -0.97 -21.23 0.32
N LEU A 346 -1.00 -20.37 -0.69
CA LEU A 346 -0.32 -20.65 -1.95
C LEU A 346 1.19 -20.84 -1.77
N GLY A 347 1.82 -20.00 -0.95
CA GLY A 347 3.24 -20.14 -0.63
C GLY A 347 3.57 -21.44 0.10
N ALA A 348 2.74 -21.85 1.06
CA ALA A 348 2.90 -23.11 1.77
C ALA A 348 2.81 -24.31 0.82
N LEU A 349 1.78 -24.38 -0.01
CA LEU A 349 1.60 -25.43 -1.01
C LEU A 349 2.76 -25.42 -2.04
N GLY A 350 3.16 -24.22 -2.51
CA GLY A 350 4.28 -24.06 -3.46
C GLY A 350 5.61 -24.50 -2.88
N GLY A 351 5.90 -24.17 -1.62
CA GLY A 351 7.11 -24.60 -0.90
C GLY A 351 7.17 -26.12 -0.71
N GLN A 352 6.04 -26.72 -0.35
CA GLN A 352 5.94 -28.17 -0.23
C GLN A 352 6.14 -28.88 -1.58
N MET A 353 5.50 -28.38 -2.66
CA MET A 353 5.70 -28.89 -4.01
C MET A 353 7.17 -28.77 -4.45
N PHE A 354 7.81 -27.65 -4.12
CA PHE A 354 9.21 -27.41 -4.43
C PHE A 354 10.12 -28.43 -3.74
N ALA A 355 9.99 -28.64 -2.41
CA ALA A 355 10.81 -29.60 -1.68
C ALA A 355 10.57 -31.03 -2.15
N THR A 356 9.31 -31.43 -2.37
CA THR A 356 8.97 -32.76 -2.87
C THR A 356 9.51 -32.97 -4.29
N GLY A 357 9.42 -31.98 -5.17
CA GLY A 357 9.98 -32.03 -6.52
C GLY A 357 11.50 -32.11 -6.53
N MET A 358 12.17 -31.30 -5.69
CA MET A 358 13.63 -31.36 -5.53
C MET A 358 14.10 -32.70 -5.00
N ASN A 359 13.43 -33.28 -4.01
CA ASN A 359 13.74 -34.60 -3.48
C ASN A 359 13.54 -35.72 -4.53
N ALA A 360 12.59 -35.58 -5.44
CA ALA A 360 12.38 -36.51 -6.54
C ALA A 360 13.52 -36.44 -7.58
N LEU A 361 14.06 -35.24 -7.83
CA LEU A 361 15.19 -35.04 -8.76
C LEU A 361 16.55 -35.37 -8.12
N TRP A 362 16.73 -34.95 -6.86
CA TRP A 362 17.98 -35.16 -6.09
C TRP A 362 17.64 -35.70 -4.69
N PRO A 363 17.47 -37.04 -4.53
CA PRO A 363 17.11 -37.64 -3.25
C PRO A 363 18.13 -37.39 -2.11
N SER A 364 19.37 -37.10 -2.48
CA SER A 364 20.44 -36.78 -1.52
C SER A 364 20.24 -35.47 -0.76
N LEU A 365 19.39 -34.56 -1.26
CA LEU A 365 19.11 -33.31 -0.59
C LEU A 365 18.25 -33.50 0.67
N ALA A 366 17.36 -34.49 0.65
CA ALA A 366 16.49 -34.83 1.79
C ALA A 366 15.77 -33.63 2.42
N LEU A 367 15.29 -32.70 1.58
CA LEU A 367 14.61 -31.46 2.02
C LEU A 367 13.34 -31.80 2.82
N ASN A 368 13.13 -31.10 3.93
CA ASN A 368 11.90 -31.24 4.72
C ASN A 368 10.74 -30.46 4.10
N PRO A 369 9.67 -31.11 3.55
CA PRO A 369 8.56 -30.42 2.89
C PRO A 369 7.82 -29.43 3.81
N ASP A 370 7.72 -29.71 5.13
CA ASP A 370 7.01 -28.86 6.08
C ASP A 370 7.82 -27.56 6.35
N ALA A 371 9.15 -27.67 6.47
CA ALA A 371 10.02 -26.51 6.57
C ALA A 371 9.93 -25.62 5.32
N TYR A 372 9.97 -26.25 4.14
CA TYR A 372 9.85 -25.52 2.88
C TYR A 372 8.45 -24.95 2.63
N ALA A 373 7.40 -25.54 3.22
CA ALA A 373 6.07 -24.93 3.23
C ALA A 373 6.08 -23.57 3.95
N ILE A 374 6.76 -23.45 5.11
CA ILE A 374 6.88 -22.19 5.87
C ILE A 374 7.75 -21.18 5.13
N ILE A 375 8.88 -21.64 4.54
CA ILE A 375 9.74 -20.77 3.73
C ILE A 375 8.96 -20.21 2.53
N GLY A 376 8.25 -21.08 1.80
CA GLY A 376 7.43 -20.68 0.65
C GLY A 376 6.26 -19.78 1.03
N MET A 377 5.58 -20.07 2.15
CA MET A 377 4.54 -19.23 2.73
C MET A 377 5.03 -17.79 2.93
N SER A 378 6.20 -17.64 3.55
CA SER A 378 6.78 -16.33 3.84
C SER A 378 7.28 -15.63 2.57
N ALA A 379 7.97 -16.36 1.69
CA ALA A 379 8.55 -15.83 0.45
C ALA A 379 7.48 -15.33 -0.55
N LEU A 380 6.36 -16.06 -0.71
CA LEU A 380 5.28 -15.62 -1.60
C LEU A 380 4.49 -14.45 -0.99
N SER A 381 4.28 -14.50 0.31
CA SER A 381 3.55 -13.41 0.96
C SER A 381 4.32 -12.10 0.92
N VAL A 382 5.66 -12.12 1.10
CA VAL A 382 6.45 -10.89 0.97
C VAL A 382 6.44 -10.33 -0.46
N ALA A 383 6.43 -11.19 -1.48
CA ALA A 383 6.28 -10.74 -2.87
C ALA A 383 4.97 -9.96 -3.10
N VAL A 384 3.89 -10.37 -2.41
CA VAL A 384 2.57 -9.75 -2.54
C VAL A 384 2.45 -8.50 -1.68
N ILE A 385 2.85 -8.54 -0.40
CA ILE A 385 2.62 -7.43 0.56
C ILE A 385 3.82 -6.50 0.73
N GLY A 386 5.05 -6.97 0.56
CA GLY A 386 6.25 -6.13 0.61
C GLY A 386 6.83 -5.90 2.02
N GLY A 387 6.55 -6.76 3.00
CA GLY A 387 7.05 -6.65 4.38
C GLY A 387 7.99 -7.81 4.77
N PRO A 388 9.30 -7.72 4.51
CA PRO A 388 10.23 -8.83 4.77
C PRO A 388 10.38 -9.15 6.24
N LEU A 389 10.56 -8.17 7.12
CA LEU A 389 10.66 -8.42 8.56
C LEU A 389 9.31 -8.85 9.14
N THR A 390 8.20 -8.32 8.65
CA THR A 390 6.86 -8.79 8.98
C THR A 390 6.76 -10.31 8.81
N MET A 391 7.12 -10.83 7.64
CA MET A 391 7.03 -12.26 7.34
C MET A 391 8.05 -13.09 8.11
N THR A 392 9.25 -12.56 8.30
CA THR A 392 10.30 -13.22 9.08
C THR A 392 9.87 -13.40 10.55
N PHE A 393 9.30 -12.33 11.17
CA PHE A 393 8.84 -12.43 12.56
C PHE A 393 7.56 -13.26 12.72
N ILE A 394 6.64 -13.22 11.74
CA ILE A 394 5.50 -14.16 11.76
C ILE A 394 6.01 -15.61 11.73
N ALA A 395 6.98 -15.94 10.89
CA ALA A 395 7.55 -17.28 10.84
C ALA A 395 8.25 -17.65 12.16
N LEU A 396 9.01 -16.73 12.76
CA LEU A 396 9.66 -16.95 14.06
C LEU A 396 8.65 -17.19 15.16
N GLU A 397 7.62 -16.36 15.28
CA GLU A 397 6.61 -16.46 16.34
C GLU A 397 5.69 -17.67 16.20
N THR A 398 5.47 -18.14 14.96
CA THR A 398 4.66 -19.35 14.71
C THR A 398 5.43 -20.65 14.88
N THR A 399 6.76 -20.67 14.66
CA THR A 399 7.58 -21.89 14.69
C THR A 399 8.49 -21.99 15.90
N GLY A 400 8.95 -20.86 16.43
CA GLY A 400 9.97 -20.82 17.48
C GLY A 400 11.36 -21.27 17.03
N ASP A 401 11.57 -21.54 15.72
CA ASP A 401 12.81 -22.07 15.17
C ASP A 401 13.65 -20.97 14.51
N LEU A 402 14.82 -20.69 15.08
CA LEU A 402 15.73 -19.66 14.60
C LEU A 402 16.43 -20.03 13.29
N TRP A 403 16.76 -21.32 13.10
CA TRP A 403 17.40 -21.79 11.87
C TRP A 403 16.45 -21.71 10.68
N LEU A 404 15.22 -22.17 10.87
CA LEU A 404 14.16 -22.00 9.87
C LEU A 404 13.92 -20.52 9.56
N THR A 405 13.89 -19.68 10.59
CA THR A 405 13.73 -18.22 10.42
C THR A 405 14.87 -17.61 9.61
N THR A 406 16.11 -18.13 9.75
CA THR A 406 17.25 -17.68 8.92
C THR A 406 17.05 -18.04 7.45
N ALA A 407 16.58 -19.24 7.14
CA ALA A 407 16.24 -19.65 5.78
C ALA A 407 15.08 -18.82 5.21
N VAL A 408 14.05 -18.55 6.02
CA VAL A 408 12.96 -17.65 5.69
C VAL A 408 13.49 -16.26 5.37
N LEU A 409 14.38 -15.70 6.19
CA LEU A 409 14.92 -14.35 6.00
C LEU A 409 15.62 -14.20 4.63
N ILE A 410 16.42 -15.19 4.22
CA ILE A 410 17.08 -15.17 2.91
C ILE A 410 16.05 -15.25 1.79
N ALA A 411 15.08 -16.17 1.89
CA ALA A 411 14.06 -16.35 0.88
C ALA A 411 13.20 -15.09 0.72
N VAL A 412 12.79 -14.42 1.81
CA VAL A 412 11.97 -13.21 1.77
C VAL A 412 12.75 -11.99 1.25
N ILE A 413 14.04 -11.84 1.60
CA ILE A 413 14.88 -10.75 1.08
C ILE A 413 15.02 -10.88 -0.43
N LEU A 414 15.37 -12.06 -0.94
CA LEU A 414 15.52 -12.30 -2.37
C LEU A 414 14.19 -12.14 -3.11
N SER A 415 13.11 -12.68 -2.56
CA SER A 415 11.77 -12.55 -3.13
C SER A 415 11.33 -11.09 -3.22
N MET A 416 11.52 -10.31 -2.15
CA MET A 416 11.20 -8.88 -2.14
C MET A 416 12.06 -8.11 -3.13
N GLN A 417 13.38 -8.35 -3.17
CA GLN A 417 14.28 -7.62 -4.06
C GLN A 417 13.92 -7.84 -5.54
N VAL A 418 13.67 -9.08 -5.93
CA VAL A 418 13.23 -9.41 -7.30
C VAL A 418 11.88 -8.76 -7.61
N THR A 419 10.92 -8.82 -6.67
CA THR A 419 9.61 -8.19 -6.88
C THR A 419 9.73 -6.67 -7.04
N ARG A 420 10.58 -6.01 -6.25
CA ARG A 420 10.83 -4.56 -6.35
C ARG A 420 11.51 -4.17 -7.65
N GLU A 421 12.48 -4.96 -8.12
CA GLU A 421 13.23 -4.68 -9.35
C GLU A 421 12.36 -4.87 -10.60
N PHE A 422 11.61 -5.98 -10.69
CA PHE A 422 10.87 -6.34 -11.90
C PHE A 422 9.41 -5.89 -11.93
N PHE A 423 8.82 -5.59 -10.78
CA PHE A 423 7.44 -5.15 -10.69
C PHE A 423 7.29 -3.77 -10.05
N GLY A 424 8.12 -3.43 -9.06
CA GLY A 424 8.24 -2.10 -8.47
C GLY A 424 7.20 -1.77 -7.39
N TYR A 425 6.21 -2.63 -7.15
CA TYR A 425 5.08 -2.36 -6.25
C TYR A 425 4.73 -3.59 -5.41
N SER A 426 4.11 -3.37 -4.24
CA SER A 426 3.31 -4.38 -3.54
C SER A 426 1.89 -4.40 -4.12
N PHE A 427 1.05 -5.38 -3.72
CA PHE A 427 -0.34 -5.44 -4.18
C PHE A 427 -1.15 -4.18 -3.86
N THR A 428 -0.95 -3.60 -2.67
CA THR A 428 -1.63 -2.36 -2.26
C THR A 428 -1.14 -1.17 -3.07
N THR A 429 0.18 -0.98 -3.18
CA THR A 429 0.77 0.16 -3.90
C THR A 429 0.56 0.08 -5.42
N TRP A 430 0.47 -1.13 -5.98
CA TRP A 430 0.09 -1.35 -7.37
C TRP A 430 -1.31 -0.81 -7.70
N ARG A 431 -2.26 -0.97 -6.79
CA ARG A 431 -3.61 -0.42 -6.97
C ARG A 431 -3.62 1.12 -7.00
N PHE A 432 -2.73 1.77 -6.25
CA PHE A 432 -2.54 3.23 -6.33
C PHE A 432 -1.94 3.62 -7.67
N HIS A 433 -0.94 2.89 -8.14
CA HIS A 433 -0.34 3.12 -9.46
C HIS A 433 -1.38 3.01 -10.59
N LEU A 434 -2.28 2.03 -10.55
CA LEU A 434 -3.37 1.89 -11.53
C LEU A 434 -4.36 3.06 -11.51
N ARG A 435 -4.47 3.80 -10.40
CA ARG A 435 -5.26 5.04 -10.28
C ARG A 435 -4.49 6.30 -10.70
N GLY A 436 -3.26 6.15 -11.19
CA GLY A 436 -2.38 7.27 -11.55
C GLY A 436 -1.63 7.89 -10.39
N GLU A 437 -1.63 7.25 -9.22
CA GLU A 437 -0.89 7.70 -8.04
C GLU A 437 0.48 7.02 -7.98
N THR A 438 1.55 7.80 -7.76
CA THR A 438 2.93 7.31 -7.74
C THR A 438 3.41 6.88 -6.35
N ILE A 439 2.51 6.34 -5.51
CA ILE A 439 2.84 5.89 -4.15
C ILE A 439 3.48 4.50 -4.23
N ARG A 440 4.77 4.38 -3.86
CA ARG A 440 5.50 3.11 -3.77
C ARG A 440 5.55 2.54 -2.35
N GLY A 441 5.24 3.35 -1.33
CA GLY A 441 5.21 2.97 0.08
C GLY A 441 4.69 4.10 0.96
N ALA A 442 4.41 3.84 2.23
CA ALA A 442 3.94 4.85 3.18
C ALA A 442 4.98 5.93 3.49
N ALA A 443 6.27 5.67 3.23
CA ALA A 443 7.35 6.65 3.30
C ALA A 443 7.40 7.54 2.05
N ASP A 444 6.78 7.14 0.95
CA ASP A 444 6.69 7.94 -0.28
C ASP A 444 5.68 9.08 -0.09
N VAL A 445 6.15 10.24 -0.13
CA VAL A 445 5.75 11.39 0.63
C VAL A 445 4.87 12.33 -0.16
N GLY A 446 3.64 12.53 0.31
CA GLY A 446 2.74 13.57 -0.19
C GLY A 446 3.32 14.99 -0.16
N TRP A 447 4.33 15.28 0.69
CA TRP A 447 4.96 16.61 0.74
C TRP A 447 5.69 17.01 -0.56
N ILE A 448 6.23 16.03 -1.31
CA ILE A 448 6.84 16.29 -2.63
C ILE A 448 5.79 16.79 -3.62
N ARG A 449 4.56 16.29 -3.52
CA ARG A 449 3.41 16.75 -4.33
C ARG A 449 2.86 18.08 -3.83
N ASP A 450 2.90 18.32 -2.52
CA ASP A 450 2.43 19.58 -1.92
C ASP A 450 3.37 20.76 -2.25
N LEU A 451 4.66 20.51 -2.57
CA LEU A 451 5.60 21.54 -2.96
C LEU A 451 5.51 21.77 -4.49
N THR A 452 4.56 22.61 -4.88
CA THR A 452 4.29 22.91 -6.30
C THR A 452 5.06 24.15 -6.77
N VAL A 453 5.24 24.28 -8.09
CA VAL A 453 5.81 25.46 -8.75
C VAL A 453 5.04 26.73 -8.35
N ALA A 454 3.71 26.66 -8.26
CA ALA A 454 2.87 27.79 -7.83
C ALA A 454 3.24 28.33 -6.43
N GLN A 455 3.68 27.45 -5.52
CA GLN A 455 4.08 27.85 -4.16
C GLN A 455 5.52 28.35 -4.07
N MET A 456 6.35 28.07 -5.08
CA MET A 456 7.78 28.41 -5.11
C MET A 456 8.09 29.54 -6.07
N MET A 457 7.26 29.79 -7.09
CA MET A 457 7.51 30.83 -8.09
C MET A 457 7.47 32.22 -7.47
N ARG A 458 8.20 33.13 -8.06
CA ARG A 458 8.06 34.57 -7.83
C ARG A 458 7.01 35.11 -8.79
N ALA A 459 5.95 35.67 -8.28
CA ALA A 459 4.89 36.27 -9.09
C ALA A 459 5.25 37.67 -9.60
N ASP A 460 6.11 38.40 -8.85
CA ASP A 460 6.62 39.71 -9.26
C ASP A 460 7.79 39.52 -10.21
N VAL A 461 7.50 39.51 -11.51
CA VAL A 461 8.46 39.31 -12.59
C VAL A 461 8.58 40.56 -13.44
N ARG A 462 9.82 40.88 -13.87
CA ARG A 462 10.06 41.93 -14.83
C ARG A 462 9.93 41.39 -16.23
N THR A 463 9.17 42.08 -17.07
CA THR A 463 8.96 41.73 -18.46
C THR A 463 9.46 42.82 -19.40
N THR A 464 9.76 42.44 -20.64
CA THR A 464 10.11 43.34 -21.73
C THR A 464 9.39 42.92 -23.02
N PRO A 465 8.95 43.83 -23.89
CA PRO A 465 8.43 43.47 -25.21
C PRO A 465 9.53 42.77 -26.04
N VAL A 466 9.16 41.70 -26.73
CA VAL A 466 10.09 40.94 -27.58
C VAL A 466 10.56 41.75 -28.80
N GLU A 467 9.77 42.72 -29.23
CA GLU A 467 10.10 43.61 -30.36
C GLU A 467 11.03 44.78 -29.98
N ALA A 468 11.35 44.94 -28.69
CA ALA A 468 12.32 45.97 -28.25
C ALA A 468 13.71 45.65 -28.78
N ASP A 469 14.52 46.70 -28.99
CA ASP A 469 15.92 46.59 -29.31
C ASP A 469 16.82 46.52 -28.07
N VAL A 470 18.06 46.11 -28.24
CA VAL A 470 19.06 46.01 -27.18
C VAL A 470 19.33 47.36 -26.51
N ALA A 471 19.21 48.51 -27.22
CA ALA A 471 19.43 49.83 -26.65
C ALA A 471 18.35 50.16 -25.61
N ALA A 472 17.07 49.99 -25.97
CA ALA A 472 15.94 50.19 -25.06
C ALA A 472 16.00 49.24 -23.85
N PHE A 473 16.38 47.97 -24.09
CA PHE A 473 16.57 46.99 -23.02
C PHE A 473 17.66 47.41 -22.02
N ARG A 474 18.82 47.81 -22.51
CA ARG A 474 19.97 48.27 -21.65
C ARG A 474 19.56 49.46 -20.78
N GLN A 475 18.74 50.37 -21.30
CA GLN A 475 18.25 51.53 -20.56
C GLN A 475 17.25 51.11 -19.47
N ALA A 476 16.36 50.17 -19.77
CA ALA A 476 15.37 49.71 -18.82
C ALA A 476 15.95 48.78 -17.74
N PHE A 477 16.96 47.98 -18.09
CA PHE A 477 17.58 46.97 -17.21
C PHE A 477 19.09 47.12 -17.14
N PRO A 478 19.62 48.07 -16.31
CA PRO A 478 21.06 48.23 -16.10
C PRO A 478 21.71 46.98 -15.52
N LEU A 479 23.00 46.80 -15.75
CA LEU A 479 23.82 45.74 -15.14
C LEU A 479 23.65 45.71 -13.62
N GLY A 480 23.40 44.52 -13.05
CA GLY A 480 23.18 44.33 -11.63
C GLY A 480 21.74 44.57 -11.16
N SER A 481 20.82 45.06 -12.00
CA SER A 481 19.40 45.22 -11.64
C SER A 481 18.65 43.91 -11.52
N THR A 482 18.97 42.94 -12.37
CA THR A 482 18.45 41.55 -12.39
C THR A 482 19.39 40.72 -13.27
N ASN A 483 19.32 39.37 -13.14
CA ASN A 483 20.11 38.51 -14.00
C ASN A 483 19.36 38.17 -15.31
N GLN A 484 18.04 38.08 -15.26
CA GLN A 484 17.21 37.62 -16.37
C GLN A 484 15.90 38.42 -16.41
N VAL A 485 15.39 38.65 -17.60
CA VAL A 485 14.12 39.33 -17.87
C VAL A 485 13.30 38.48 -18.83
N ILE A 486 11.98 38.36 -18.58
CA ILE A 486 11.08 37.62 -19.44
C ILE A 486 10.67 38.50 -20.62
N ALA A 487 10.87 38.01 -21.83
CA ALA A 487 10.37 38.64 -23.04
C ALA A 487 8.94 38.14 -23.32
N VAL A 488 8.04 39.08 -23.63
CA VAL A 488 6.63 38.81 -23.94
C VAL A 488 6.24 39.42 -25.28
N ASP A 489 5.28 38.81 -25.95
CA ASP A 489 4.66 39.36 -27.16
C ASP A 489 3.63 40.47 -26.87
N GLU A 490 2.97 40.98 -27.89
CA GLU A 490 1.94 42.02 -27.76
C GLU A 490 0.71 41.60 -26.92
N ASP A 491 0.45 40.29 -26.89
CA ASP A 491 -0.63 39.69 -26.08
C ASP A 491 -0.20 39.36 -24.65
N GLY A 492 1.05 39.65 -24.25
CA GLY A 492 1.61 39.33 -22.94
C GLY A 492 2.00 37.85 -22.78
N ARG A 493 2.12 37.10 -23.86
CA ARG A 493 2.52 35.69 -23.87
C ARG A 493 4.03 35.56 -23.83
N TYR A 494 4.51 34.51 -23.18
CA TYR A 494 5.94 34.19 -23.07
C TYR A 494 6.56 33.96 -24.45
N ALA A 495 7.58 34.71 -24.78
CA ALA A 495 8.37 34.61 -26.01
C ALA A 495 9.77 34.01 -25.77
N GLY A 496 10.34 34.21 -24.57
CA GLY A 496 11.66 33.74 -24.20
C GLY A 496 12.24 34.51 -23.00
N MET A 497 13.50 34.28 -22.70
CA MET A 497 14.22 34.98 -21.63
C MET A 497 15.43 35.71 -22.20
N VAL A 498 15.70 36.90 -21.70
CA VAL A 498 16.91 37.70 -22.02
C VAL A 498 17.84 37.71 -20.83
N LEU A 499 19.11 37.31 -21.04
CA LEU A 499 20.15 37.41 -20.05
C LEU A 499 20.70 38.86 -20.05
N VAL A 500 20.59 39.55 -18.90
CA VAL A 500 21.00 40.94 -18.80
C VAL A 500 22.49 41.11 -19.11
N ALA A 501 23.32 40.19 -18.64
CA ALA A 501 24.76 40.23 -18.91
C ALA A 501 25.10 40.11 -20.41
N GLU A 502 24.40 39.23 -21.14
CA GLU A 502 24.55 39.04 -22.57
C GLU A 502 24.06 40.26 -23.36
N ALA A 503 22.89 40.77 -23.01
CA ALA A 503 22.36 41.99 -23.63
C ALA A 503 23.29 43.22 -23.43
N HIS A 504 24.15 43.24 -22.42
CA HIS A 504 25.14 44.27 -22.17
C HIS A 504 26.54 43.95 -22.70
N ALA A 505 26.72 42.85 -23.42
CA ALA A 505 28.01 42.53 -24.04
C ALA A 505 28.41 43.64 -25.04
N ALA A 506 29.69 44.04 -25.03
CA ALA A 506 30.19 45.13 -25.85
C ALA A 506 30.12 44.85 -27.35
N GLU A 507 30.13 43.58 -27.72
CA GLU A 507 30.09 43.07 -29.09
C GLU A 507 28.70 43.09 -29.71
N LEU A 508 27.63 43.24 -28.88
CA LEU A 508 26.24 43.19 -29.34
C LEU A 508 25.78 44.58 -29.81
N PRO A 509 25.39 44.75 -31.10
CA PRO A 509 24.94 46.04 -31.61
C PRO A 509 23.67 46.53 -30.89
N SER A 510 23.56 47.82 -30.64
CA SER A 510 22.45 48.42 -29.93
C SER A 510 21.09 48.31 -30.66
N VAL A 511 21.11 48.15 -31.97
CA VAL A 511 19.91 47.99 -32.83
C VAL A 511 19.46 46.54 -33.02
N THR A 512 20.14 45.58 -32.41
CA THR A 512 19.79 44.18 -32.49
C THR A 512 18.41 43.93 -31.82
N PRO A 513 17.44 43.30 -32.48
CA PRO A 513 16.17 42.95 -31.86
C PRO A 513 16.37 41.91 -30.75
N LEU A 514 15.64 42.02 -29.61
CA LEU A 514 15.73 41.06 -28.51
C LEU A 514 15.42 39.64 -28.94
N ARG A 515 14.61 39.47 -29.97
CA ARG A 515 14.25 38.17 -30.53
C ARG A 515 15.46 37.30 -30.93
N GLU A 516 16.59 37.92 -31.30
CA GLU A 516 17.81 37.22 -31.72
C GLU A 516 18.61 36.66 -30.56
N ILE A 517 18.41 37.19 -29.32
CA ILE A 517 19.14 36.79 -28.11
C ILE A 517 18.27 36.15 -27.06
N LEU A 518 17.13 35.58 -27.47
CA LEU A 518 16.22 34.90 -26.56
C LEU A 518 16.72 33.49 -26.21
N HIS A 519 16.74 33.21 -24.93
CA HIS A 519 16.98 31.89 -24.38
C HIS A 519 15.69 31.22 -23.96
N HIS A 520 15.68 29.91 -23.97
CA HIS A 520 14.58 29.04 -23.46
C HIS A 520 13.18 29.36 -24.04
N ALA A 521 13.10 29.87 -25.27
CA ALA A 521 11.83 30.26 -25.91
C ALA A 521 10.77 29.13 -25.97
N ALA A 522 11.22 27.85 -26.05
CA ALA A 522 10.33 26.70 -26.05
C ALA A 522 10.11 26.06 -24.66
N HIS A 523 10.86 26.50 -23.65
CA HIS A 523 10.93 25.81 -22.35
C HIS A 523 10.23 26.62 -21.28
N VAL A 524 9.19 26.01 -20.68
CA VAL A 524 8.39 26.61 -19.61
C VAL A 524 8.06 25.57 -18.54
N VAL A 525 7.68 26.02 -17.36
CA VAL A 525 7.13 25.21 -16.29
C VAL A 525 5.71 25.63 -15.96
N LEU A 526 4.88 24.71 -15.48
CA LEU A 526 3.49 24.97 -15.17
C LEU A 526 3.28 25.06 -13.66
N PRO A 527 2.30 25.82 -13.15
CA PRO A 527 2.04 26.02 -11.73
C PRO A 527 1.76 24.72 -10.95
N GLN A 528 1.13 23.75 -11.59
CA GLN A 528 0.78 22.46 -11.01
C GLN A 528 1.93 21.45 -10.94
N MET A 529 3.05 21.70 -11.63
CA MET A 529 4.23 20.84 -11.56
C MET A 529 4.78 20.82 -10.14
N THR A 530 5.27 19.66 -9.72
CA THR A 530 5.93 19.47 -8.42
C THR A 530 7.36 20.01 -8.46
N ALA A 531 7.95 20.22 -7.27
CA ALA A 531 9.37 20.62 -7.16
C ALA A 531 10.30 19.64 -7.89
N GLN A 532 10.00 18.33 -7.83
CA GLN A 532 10.83 17.30 -8.46
C GLN A 532 10.73 17.37 -10.00
N GLU A 533 9.54 17.58 -10.54
CA GLU A 533 9.33 17.78 -11.99
C GLU A 533 10.02 19.06 -12.48
N ALA A 534 9.98 20.12 -11.66
CA ALA A 534 10.68 21.37 -11.96
C ALA A 534 12.21 21.18 -11.96
N ILE A 535 12.78 20.47 -10.96
CA ILE A 535 14.20 20.13 -10.91
C ILE A 535 14.62 19.32 -12.14
N ALA A 536 13.82 18.32 -12.53
CA ALA A 536 14.07 17.55 -13.74
C ALA A 536 14.02 18.41 -15.01
N ALA A 537 13.12 19.41 -15.07
CA ALA A 537 13.04 20.35 -16.19
C ALA A 537 14.29 21.26 -16.24
N PHE A 538 14.78 21.77 -15.12
CA PHE A 538 16.04 22.55 -15.08
C PHE A 538 17.22 21.74 -15.59
N GLY A 539 17.40 20.49 -15.13
CA GLY A 539 18.47 19.62 -15.62
C GLY A 539 18.32 19.25 -17.10
N LYS A 540 17.10 19.02 -17.56
CA LYS A 540 16.84 18.68 -18.98
C LYS A 540 17.11 19.84 -19.93
N PHE A 541 16.80 21.06 -19.50
CA PHE A 541 16.90 22.25 -20.35
C PHE A 541 18.17 23.06 -20.08
N GLU A 542 19.02 22.60 -19.14
CA GLU A 542 20.23 23.29 -18.70
C GLU A 542 19.98 24.77 -18.35
N ALA A 543 18.88 25.03 -17.60
CA ALA A 543 18.39 26.36 -17.32
C ALA A 543 18.53 26.71 -15.83
N GLU A 544 19.12 27.88 -15.51
CA GLU A 544 19.18 28.41 -14.13
C GLU A 544 17.84 28.97 -13.65
N ALA A 545 16.96 29.37 -14.57
CA ALA A 545 15.61 29.82 -14.30
C ALA A 545 14.70 29.55 -15.51
N LEU A 546 13.41 29.31 -15.23
CA LEU A 546 12.38 29.09 -16.25
C LEU A 546 11.15 29.95 -15.94
N ALA A 547 10.49 30.42 -16.99
CA ALA A 547 9.21 31.12 -16.87
C ALA A 547 8.11 30.13 -16.47
N VAL A 548 7.23 30.56 -15.57
CA VAL A 548 6.01 29.85 -15.18
C VAL A 548 4.87 30.44 -15.97
N VAL A 549 4.16 29.59 -16.73
CA VAL A 549 3.03 30.00 -17.56
C VAL A 549 1.76 29.24 -17.17
N ASP A 550 0.60 29.80 -17.50
CA ASP A 550 -0.72 29.21 -17.18
C ASP A 550 -0.95 27.87 -17.88
N SER A 551 -0.60 27.80 -19.16
CA SER A 551 -0.72 26.59 -20.00
C SER A 551 0.28 26.62 -21.14
N VAL A 552 0.55 25.46 -21.76
CA VAL A 552 1.45 25.32 -22.90
C VAL A 552 0.88 26.04 -24.14
N GLU A 553 -0.45 26.10 -24.24
CA GLU A 553 -1.16 26.71 -25.38
C GLU A 553 -1.23 28.22 -25.28
N ARG A 554 -1.63 28.76 -24.13
CA ARG A 554 -1.84 30.23 -23.93
C ARG A 554 -0.56 30.97 -23.60
N ARG A 555 0.36 30.29 -22.86
CA ARG A 555 1.66 30.82 -22.49
C ARG A 555 1.63 32.17 -21.75
N GLN A 556 0.56 32.48 -21.02
CA GLN A 556 0.48 33.68 -20.19
C GLN A 556 1.45 33.57 -19.02
N VAL A 557 2.31 34.58 -18.84
CA VAL A 557 3.33 34.59 -17.80
C VAL A 557 2.68 34.78 -16.43
N LEU A 558 2.91 33.82 -15.53
CA LEU A 558 2.47 33.88 -14.13
C LEU A 558 3.60 34.18 -13.16
N GLY A 559 4.82 33.83 -13.51
CA GLY A 559 5.94 33.99 -12.61
C GLY A 559 7.27 33.52 -13.20
N LEU A 560 8.31 33.52 -12.34
CA LEU A 560 9.65 33.01 -12.62
C LEU A 560 10.03 32.03 -11.51
N LEU A 561 10.62 30.92 -11.89
CA LEU A 561 11.18 29.94 -10.97
C LEU A 561 12.67 29.75 -11.25
N SER A 562 13.52 29.85 -10.22
CA SER A 562 14.95 29.57 -10.34
C SER A 562 15.31 28.21 -9.76
N GLU A 563 16.28 27.53 -10.37
CA GLU A 563 16.78 26.23 -9.92
C GLU A 563 17.28 26.27 -8.47
N ALA A 564 18.13 27.24 -8.15
CA ALA A 564 18.70 27.40 -6.81
C ALA A 564 17.63 27.57 -5.72
N HIS A 565 16.54 28.32 -6.01
CA HIS A 565 15.43 28.47 -5.07
C HIS A 565 14.63 27.15 -4.93
N THR A 566 14.39 26.46 -6.03
CA THR A 566 13.68 25.17 -6.05
C THR A 566 14.46 24.12 -5.26
N LEU A 567 15.76 23.97 -5.50
CA LEU A 567 16.63 23.05 -4.76
C LEU A 567 16.67 23.35 -3.26
N ARG A 568 16.78 24.63 -2.88
CA ARG A 568 16.75 25.04 -1.47
C ARG A 568 15.43 24.68 -0.82
N ARG A 569 14.31 25.03 -1.42
CA ARG A 569 12.97 24.71 -0.90
C ARG A 569 12.74 23.21 -0.79
N PHE A 570 13.21 22.44 -1.77
CA PHE A 570 13.16 20.99 -1.77
C PHE A 570 14.04 20.39 -0.64
N SER A 571 15.26 20.90 -0.48
CA SER A 571 16.15 20.47 0.61
C SER A 571 15.58 20.78 1.99
N ASP A 572 15.08 22.01 2.21
CA ASP A 572 14.44 22.41 3.48
C ASP A 572 13.23 21.54 3.81
N ALA A 573 12.41 21.22 2.81
CA ALA A 573 11.24 20.36 2.98
C ALA A 573 11.66 18.91 3.28
N SER A 574 12.70 18.41 2.61
CA SER A 574 13.28 17.08 2.84
C SER A 574 13.88 16.94 4.25
N GLU A 575 14.59 17.97 4.72
CA GLU A 575 15.20 18.01 6.05
C GLU A 575 14.12 18.06 7.15
N ARG A 576 13.05 18.86 6.99
CA ARG A 576 11.91 18.87 7.91
C ARG A 576 11.26 17.50 8.02
N GLN A 577 11.06 16.84 6.89
CA GLN A 577 10.49 15.49 6.85
C GLN A 577 11.40 14.48 7.56
N ARG A 578 12.70 14.55 7.33
CA ARG A 578 13.68 13.70 8.00
C ARG A 578 13.61 13.87 9.53
N ARG A 579 13.54 15.10 10.03
CA ARG A 579 13.39 15.40 11.46
C ARG A 579 12.04 14.91 12.02
N GLU A 580 10.95 15.08 11.27
CA GLU A 580 9.65 14.52 11.65
C GLU A 580 9.69 12.99 11.75
N LEU A 581 10.38 12.31 10.82
CA LEU A 581 10.53 10.84 10.84
C LEU A 581 11.43 10.36 11.98
N LEU A 582 12.41 11.16 12.40
CA LEU A 582 13.30 10.85 13.53
C LEU A 582 12.71 11.25 14.89
N GLY A 583 11.57 11.95 14.91
CA GLY A 583 10.95 12.42 16.16
C GLY A 583 11.69 13.59 16.82
N GLU A 584 12.51 14.32 16.06
CA GLU A 584 13.34 15.43 16.55
C GLU A 584 12.62 16.79 16.56
N MET A 585 11.28 16.84 16.38
CA MET A 585 10.49 18.07 16.44
C MET A 585 9.43 18.04 17.52
#